data_4b85410aa147124a8eefff73c31d81de
#
_entry.id   4b85410aa147124a8eefff73c31d81de
#
_cell.length_a   1.000
_cell.length_b   1.000
_cell.length_c   1.000
_cell.angle_alpha   90.00
_cell.angle_beta   90.00
_cell.angle_gamma   90.00
#
_symmetry.space_group_name_H-M   'P 1'
#
loop_
_entity.id
_entity.type
_entity.pdbx_description
1 polymer ?
#
loop_
_entity_poly.entity_id
_entity_poly.type
_entity_poly.pdbx_seq_one_letter_code
_entity_poly.pdbx_strand_id
1 'polypeptide(L)'
;MRDRRGRLKHRLHDRFWRLVTPWSADPLPGVVSDPELAPGGKLHADICIVTNGTFPGGNAATTITELESFEAAGLSVLIVNCSVKSSPWKWRWTAERYLPYRDRIVAAHHVDTLRCGTLIARGPRMVMTRNFLRLALRIRPDHAIVVVNNSAWDETGRPIFSWPALHERVRSLPWPSVELCPTGPIIRAESACDLEGSRVTSVLSGRDWPPVLDETAFMYAPRARWDGPIVIGRHARDHPGKWLQDEKDLLAAYPEDDPRIRVRILGGAQSVEALLGRVPSGWEVLPFGLDGVNHYLESLDVFVNFPAPNRHEAFGRTVVEAALAGLPVILPYRFQATFGDLGFYCRPEGVRDVIDRLAADDEGRLAHLAACRALATELYGRPSLVRRLQNGEATKRPHLDPERRAWRAGILPQR
;
A
#
# COMPACT_ATOMS: atom_id res chain seq x y z
N MET A 1 13.72 -27.85 29.53
CA MET A 1 14.34 -28.90 28.68
C MET A 1 13.67 -29.04 27.28
N ARG A 2 12.35 -28.84 27.12
CA ARG A 2 11.64 -28.95 25.83
C ARG A 2 12.00 -27.86 24.80
N ASP A 3 12.32 -26.64 25.23
CA ASP A 3 12.66 -25.48 24.34
C ASP A 3 14.03 -25.65 23.62
N ARG A 4 14.99 -26.35 24.23
CA ARG A 4 16.29 -26.63 23.58
C ARG A 4 16.17 -27.60 22.39
N ARG A 5 15.22 -28.53 22.41
CA ARG A 5 15.01 -29.50 21.31
C ARG A 5 14.36 -28.82 20.08
N GLY A 6 13.45 -27.89 20.30
CA GLY A 6 12.85 -27.10 19.20
C GLY A 6 13.91 -26.26 18.49
N ARG A 7 14.70 -25.49 19.24
CA ARG A 7 15.80 -24.67 18.70
C ARG A 7 16.87 -25.50 17.97
N LEU A 8 17.16 -26.70 18.44
CA LEU A 8 18.10 -27.60 17.77
C LEU A 8 17.53 -28.11 16.44
N LYS A 9 16.26 -28.50 16.41
CA LYS A 9 15.55 -28.96 15.19
C LYS A 9 15.56 -27.86 14.12
N HIS A 10 15.24 -26.62 14.47
CA HIS A 10 15.26 -25.50 13.54
C HIS A 10 16.68 -25.18 13.05
N ARG A 11 17.69 -25.16 13.92
CA ARG A 11 19.10 -25.00 13.55
C ARG A 11 19.61 -26.09 12.61
N LEU A 12 19.21 -27.35 12.83
CA LEU A 12 19.57 -28.47 11.95
C LEU A 12 18.90 -28.38 10.59
N HIS A 13 17.62 -27.99 10.58
CA HIS A 13 16.87 -27.74 9.35
C HIS A 13 17.52 -26.60 8.55
N ASP A 14 17.86 -25.48 9.19
CA ASP A 14 18.52 -24.34 8.54
C ASP A 14 19.91 -24.71 8.02
N ARG A 15 20.71 -25.46 8.80
CA ARG A 15 22.01 -25.99 8.34
C ARG A 15 21.88 -26.91 7.14
N PHE A 16 20.91 -27.82 7.15
CA PHE A 16 20.66 -28.73 6.03
C PHE A 16 20.38 -27.94 4.76
N TRP A 17 19.46 -26.98 4.83
CA TRP A 17 19.12 -26.16 3.67
C TRP A 17 20.26 -25.26 3.22
N ARG A 18 21.13 -24.78 4.11
CA ARG A 18 22.36 -24.04 3.76
C ARG A 18 23.34 -24.89 2.95
N LEU A 19 23.37 -26.18 3.20
CA LEU A 19 24.29 -27.11 2.52
C LEU A 19 23.78 -27.57 1.15
N VAL A 20 22.46 -27.65 0.96
CA VAL A 20 21.83 -28.26 -0.23
C VAL A 20 21.49 -27.21 -1.29
N THR A 21 21.69 -25.92 -1.00
CA THR A 21 21.26 -24.84 -1.87
C THR A 21 22.42 -24.12 -2.55
N PRO A 22 22.47 -24.10 -3.89
CA PRO A 22 23.47 -23.32 -4.60
C PRO A 22 23.31 -21.82 -4.34
N TRP A 23 24.43 -21.12 -4.20
CA TRP A 23 24.56 -19.71 -3.82
C TRP A 23 24.15 -18.72 -4.94
N SER A 24 23.30 -19.05 -5.86
CA SER A 24 23.17 -18.38 -7.14
C SER A 24 21.90 -17.54 -7.36
N ALA A 25 21.53 -16.68 -6.45
CA ALA A 25 20.70 -15.52 -6.81
C ALA A 25 20.94 -14.42 -5.78
N ASP A 26 21.51 -13.30 -6.21
CA ASP A 26 21.58 -12.09 -5.43
C ASP A 26 20.17 -11.67 -5.00
N PRO A 27 19.98 -11.22 -3.76
CA PRO A 27 18.71 -10.69 -3.33
C PRO A 27 18.35 -9.47 -4.16
N LEU A 28 17.05 -9.25 -4.36
CA LEU A 28 16.55 -8.03 -4.99
C LEU A 28 17.05 -6.79 -4.22
N PRO A 29 17.25 -5.64 -4.87
CA PRO A 29 17.59 -4.39 -4.16
C PRO A 29 16.64 -4.13 -2.99
N GLY A 30 17.21 -3.78 -1.82
CA GLY A 30 16.46 -3.56 -0.59
C GLY A 30 15.98 -4.83 0.12
N VAL A 31 16.60 -5.99 -0.20
CA VAL A 31 16.33 -7.28 0.46
C VAL A 31 17.64 -7.88 0.96
N VAL A 32 17.64 -8.30 2.23
CA VAL A 32 18.76 -8.97 2.87
C VAL A 32 18.52 -10.48 2.88
N SER A 33 19.58 -11.23 2.57
CA SER A 33 19.57 -12.68 2.71
C SER A 33 19.97 -13.08 4.13
N ASP A 34 19.21 -14.04 4.68
CA ASP A 34 19.52 -14.71 5.94
C ASP A 34 19.68 -13.78 7.18
N PRO A 35 18.75 -12.84 7.43
CA PRO A 35 18.76 -12.07 8.66
C PRO A 35 18.52 -12.99 9.86
N GLU A 36 19.13 -12.67 10.99
CA GLU A 36 18.85 -13.34 12.26
C GLU A 36 17.45 -12.90 12.72
N LEU A 37 16.45 -13.74 12.54
CA LEU A 37 15.08 -13.53 12.96
C LEU A 37 14.81 -14.07 14.35
N ALA A 38 13.68 -13.68 14.95
CA ALA A 38 13.25 -14.20 16.24
C ALA A 38 13.15 -15.74 16.25
N PRO A 39 13.41 -16.37 17.38
CA PRO A 39 13.30 -17.83 17.51
C PRO A 39 11.86 -18.27 17.32
N GLY A 40 11.69 -19.40 16.63
CA GLY A 40 10.39 -20.04 16.46
C GLY A 40 10.00 -20.92 17.66
N GLY A 41 9.02 -21.79 17.44
CA GLY A 41 8.53 -22.74 18.44
C GLY A 41 7.05 -22.51 18.77
N LYS A 42 6.72 -22.60 20.06
CA LYS A 42 5.37 -22.26 20.57
C LYS A 42 5.30 -20.79 20.90
N LEU A 43 4.43 -20.08 20.20
CA LEU A 43 4.34 -18.63 20.22
C LEU A 43 2.97 -18.17 20.68
N HIS A 44 2.93 -16.95 21.25
CA HIS A 44 1.71 -16.24 21.60
C HIS A 44 1.89 -14.74 21.32
N ALA A 45 0.82 -14.09 20.84
CA ALA A 45 0.77 -12.64 20.67
C ALA A 45 -0.71 -12.19 20.67
N ASP A 46 -0.98 -10.93 20.95
CA ASP A 46 -2.33 -10.37 20.77
C ASP A 46 -2.65 -10.24 19.29
N ILE A 47 -1.68 -9.76 18.51
CA ILE A 47 -1.77 -9.58 17.07
C ILE A 47 -0.69 -10.41 16.36
N CYS A 48 -1.11 -11.16 15.34
CA CYS A 48 -0.20 -11.82 14.41
C CYS A 48 -0.38 -11.28 13.00
N ILE A 49 0.66 -10.73 12.39
CA ILE A 49 0.64 -10.30 10.99
C ILE A 49 1.39 -11.32 10.14
N VAL A 50 0.69 -12.03 9.24
CA VAL A 50 1.31 -12.94 8.28
C VAL A 50 1.48 -12.23 6.95
N THR A 51 2.71 -12.11 6.48
CA THR A 51 3.04 -11.38 5.25
C THR A 51 4.18 -12.02 4.49
N ASN A 52 4.32 -11.67 3.21
CA ASN A 52 5.53 -11.95 2.44
C ASN A 52 6.59 -10.88 2.73
N GLY A 53 7.50 -11.18 3.63
CA GLY A 53 8.56 -10.24 4.07
C GLY A 53 9.65 -9.95 3.02
N THR A 54 9.62 -10.60 1.85
CA THR A 54 10.64 -10.38 0.81
C THR A 54 10.36 -9.17 -0.08
N PHE A 55 9.24 -8.48 0.09
CA PHE A 55 8.84 -7.36 -0.76
C PHE A 55 9.05 -6.01 -0.05
N PRO A 56 9.97 -5.15 -0.52
CA PRO A 56 10.35 -3.91 0.18
C PRO A 56 9.38 -2.74 -0.03
N GLY A 57 8.29 -2.93 -0.79
CA GLY A 57 7.36 -1.86 -1.17
C GLY A 57 6.36 -1.44 -0.10
N GLY A 58 5.27 -0.80 -0.53
CA GLY A 58 4.23 -0.23 0.34
C GLY A 58 3.59 -1.22 1.32
N ASN A 59 3.54 -2.52 0.97
CA ASN A 59 3.05 -3.55 1.90
C ASN A 59 3.96 -3.68 3.14
N ALA A 60 5.28 -3.64 2.98
CA ALA A 60 6.21 -3.67 4.10
C ALA A 60 6.07 -2.40 4.96
N ALA A 61 5.99 -1.23 4.34
CA ALA A 61 5.77 0.02 5.07
C ALA A 61 4.49 -0.02 5.91
N THR A 62 3.38 -0.48 5.32
CA THR A 62 2.10 -0.62 6.04
C THR A 62 2.21 -1.63 7.19
N THR A 63 2.85 -2.77 6.97
CA THR A 63 3.02 -3.80 8.01
C THR A 63 3.82 -3.28 9.21
N ILE A 64 4.87 -2.49 8.96
CA ILE A 64 5.66 -1.86 10.03
C ILE A 64 4.82 -0.82 10.79
N THR A 65 4.12 0.06 10.07
CA THR A 65 3.23 1.05 10.73
C THR A 65 2.13 0.36 11.53
N GLU A 66 1.57 -0.76 11.07
CA GLU A 66 0.61 -1.55 11.85
C GLU A 66 1.24 -2.14 13.12
N LEU A 67 2.45 -2.74 13.00
CA LEU A 67 3.18 -3.24 14.16
C LEU A 67 3.39 -2.14 15.20
N GLU A 68 3.96 -1.01 14.81
CA GLU A 68 4.22 0.12 15.71
C GLU A 68 2.93 0.69 16.34
N SER A 69 1.85 0.75 15.56
CA SER A 69 0.56 1.27 16.04
C SER A 69 -0.07 0.35 17.08
N PHE A 70 0.01 -0.96 16.88
CA PHE A 70 -0.50 -1.93 17.85
C PHE A 70 0.36 -1.99 19.10
N GLU A 71 1.71 -1.94 18.97
CA GLU A 71 2.61 -1.87 20.13
C GLU A 71 2.37 -0.59 20.95
N ALA A 72 2.18 0.57 20.29
CA ALA A 72 1.83 1.82 20.95
C ALA A 72 0.49 1.76 21.68
N ALA A 73 -0.43 0.88 21.27
CA ALA A 73 -1.69 0.59 21.95
C ALA A 73 -1.55 -0.47 23.06
N GLY A 74 -0.34 -0.91 23.39
CA GLY A 74 -0.05 -1.90 24.44
C GLY A 74 -0.29 -3.35 24.04
N LEU A 75 -0.46 -3.64 22.73
CA LEU A 75 -0.68 -5.00 22.24
C LEU A 75 0.67 -5.64 21.84
N SER A 76 0.83 -6.91 22.18
CA SER A 76 1.98 -7.71 21.70
C SER A 76 1.77 -8.10 20.24
N VAL A 77 2.79 -7.84 19.40
CA VAL A 77 2.73 -8.08 17.94
C VAL A 77 3.79 -9.04 17.49
N LEU A 78 3.42 -9.99 16.64
CA LEU A 78 4.33 -10.90 15.97
C LEU A 78 4.11 -10.86 14.46
N ILE A 79 5.19 -10.73 13.70
CA ILE A 79 5.16 -10.87 12.24
C ILE A 79 5.64 -12.28 11.87
N VAL A 80 4.85 -12.97 11.04
CA VAL A 80 5.26 -14.26 10.45
C VAL A 80 5.59 -14.05 8.98
N ASN A 81 6.87 -14.21 8.63
CA ASN A 81 7.33 -14.16 7.25
C ASN A 81 6.97 -15.44 6.51
N CYS A 82 5.97 -15.38 5.62
CA CYS A 82 5.48 -16.49 4.82
C CYS A 82 5.73 -16.23 3.32
N SER A 83 6.68 -16.96 2.73
CA SER A 83 7.04 -16.77 1.32
C SER A 83 5.94 -17.22 0.36
N VAL A 84 5.71 -16.39 -0.67
CA VAL A 84 4.79 -16.70 -1.79
C VAL A 84 5.36 -17.77 -2.73
N LYS A 85 6.68 -17.86 -2.85
CA LYS A 85 7.32 -18.83 -3.75
C LYS A 85 7.59 -20.14 -3.02
N SER A 86 7.30 -21.26 -3.70
CA SER A 86 7.57 -22.61 -3.21
C SER A 86 9.06 -22.93 -3.06
N SER A 87 9.93 -22.05 -3.53
CA SER A 87 11.39 -22.19 -3.38
C SER A 87 11.76 -22.08 -1.89
N PRO A 88 12.35 -23.13 -1.30
CA PRO A 88 12.70 -23.17 0.11
C PRO A 88 13.77 -22.14 0.51
N TRP A 89 14.45 -21.50 -0.43
CA TRP A 89 15.49 -20.49 -0.19
C TRP A 89 14.99 -19.10 0.13
N LYS A 90 13.81 -18.71 -0.38
CA LYS A 90 13.27 -17.35 -0.24
C LYS A 90 12.71 -17.03 1.13
N TRP A 91 12.58 -18.01 2.01
CA TRP A 91 12.26 -17.76 3.40
C TRP A 91 13.38 -17.02 4.16
N ARG A 92 14.61 -17.08 3.67
CA ARG A 92 15.79 -16.39 4.22
C ARG A 92 15.82 -14.91 3.86
N TRP A 93 15.02 -14.49 2.89
CA TRP A 93 15.05 -13.13 2.40
C TRP A 93 14.04 -12.28 3.14
N THR A 94 14.52 -11.15 3.62
CA THR A 94 13.70 -10.17 4.34
C THR A 94 14.05 -8.78 3.83
N ALA A 95 13.03 -7.95 3.54
CA ALA A 95 13.26 -6.59 3.12
C ALA A 95 14.00 -5.81 4.22
N GLU A 96 15.00 -5.00 3.84
CA GLU A 96 15.87 -4.25 4.75
C GLU A 96 15.09 -3.46 5.80
N ARG A 97 13.98 -2.84 5.41
CA ARG A 97 13.15 -2.06 6.33
C ARG A 97 12.55 -2.86 7.49
N TYR A 98 12.57 -4.19 7.42
CA TYR A 98 12.15 -5.05 8.54
C TYR A 98 13.29 -5.34 9.54
N LEU A 99 14.54 -5.05 9.20
CA LEU A 99 15.68 -5.39 10.04
C LEU A 99 15.64 -4.77 11.46
N PRO A 100 15.17 -3.52 11.65
CA PRO A 100 14.98 -2.96 12.99
C PRO A 100 14.02 -3.76 13.87
N TYR A 101 13.13 -4.55 13.26
CA TYR A 101 12.06 -5.32 13.93
C TYR A 101 12.30 -6.83 13.87
N ARG A 102 13.52 -7.28 13.55
CA ARG A 102 13.85 -8.70 13.35
C ARG A 102 13.56 -9.60 14.56
N ASP A 103 13.59 -9.06 15.75
CA ASP A 103 13.25 -9.70 17.02
C ASP A 103 11.74 -9.99 17.18
N ARG A 104 10.90 -9.39 16.35
CA ARG A 104 9.44 -9.61 16.26
C ARG A 104 9.04 -10.41 15.02
N ILE A 105 10.00 -10.83 14.21
CA ILE A 105 9.74 -11.53 12.94
C ILE A 105 10.18 -12.99 13.07
N VAL A 106 9.28 -13.91 12.77
CA VAL A 106 9.53 -15.34 12.75
C VAL A 106 9.31 -15.90 11.35
N ALA A 107 10.21 -16.78 10.93
CA ALA A 107 10.00 -17.50 9.68
C ALA A 107 8.86 -18.53 9.82
N ALA A 108 7.95 -18.60 8.84
CA ALA A 108 6.76 -19.44 8.89
C ALA A 108 7.05 -20.93 9.17
N HIS A 109 8.20 -21.46 8.69
CA HIS A 109 8.58 -22.85 8.91
C HIS A 109 9.12 -23.11 10.33
N HIS A 110 9.49 -22.07 11.09
CA HIS A 110 9.92 -22.16 12.49
C HIS A 110 8.75 -22.09 13.49
N VAL A 111 7.54 -21.79 13.03
CA VAL A 111 6.35 -21.81 13.89
C VAL A 111 5.94 -23.26 14.14
N ASP A 112 6.01 -23.75 15.38
CA ASP A 112 5.42 -25.04 15.76
C ASP A 112 3.93 -24.88 16.06
N THR A 113 3.58 -23.91 16.91
CA THR A 113 2.21 -23.45 17.17
C THR A 113 2.21 -21.96 17.48
N LEU A 114 1.17 -21.27 17.08
CA LEU A 114 0.96 -19.85 17.43
C LEU A 114 -0.49 -19.65 17.86
N ARG A 115 -0.69 -18.99 19.00
CA ARG A 115 -2.00 -18.50 19.44
C ARG A 115 -2.01 -16.98 19.37
N CYS A 116 -3.10 -16.40 18.86
CA CYS A 116 -3.27 -14.94 18.83
C CYS A 116 -4.74 -14.55 18.90
N GLY A 117 -5.01 -13.37 19.44
CA GLY A 117 -6.36 -12.80 19.43
C GLY A 117 -6.76 -12.49 17.97
N THR A 118 -6.01 -11.65 17.29
CA THR A 118 -6.28 -11.32 15.87
C THR A 118 -5.12 -11.71 14.97
N LEU A 119 -5.45 -12.37 13.86
CA LEU A 119 -4.51 -12.64 12.78
C LEU A 119 -4.82 -11.74 11.58
N ILE A 120 -3.82 -11.07 11.03
CA ILE A 120 -3.92 -10.27 9.80
C ILE A 120 -3.05 -10.92 8.72
N ALA A 121 -3.66 -11.59 7.74
CA ALA A 121 -2.96 -12.20 6.60
C ALA A 121 -2.96 -11.23 5.41
N ARG A 122 -1.77 -10.71 5.03
CA ARG A 122 -1.64 -9.68 4.00
C ARG A 122 -1.18 -10.27 2.66
N GLY A 123 -2.06 -10.24 1.69
CA GLY A 123 -1.80 -10.59 0.30
C GLY A 123 -2.46 -11.88 -0.16
N PRO A 124 -3.39 -11.80 -1.13
CA PRO A 124 -4.14 -12.96 -1.62
C PRO A 124 -3.24 -14.04 -2.23
N ARG A 125 -2.15 -13.64 -2.93
CA ARG A 125 -1.20 -14.60 -3.50
C ARG A 125 -0.54 -15.48 -2.44
N MET A 126 -0.23 -14.93 -1.27
CA MET A 126 0.34 -15.68 -0.16
C MET A 126 -0.67 -16.68 0.39
N VAL A 127 -1.91 -16.25 0.61
CA VAL A 127 -3.00 -17.07 1.14
C VAL A 127 -3.30 -18.28 0.24
N MET A 128 -3.11 -18.15 -1.08
CA MET A 128 -3.29 -19.22 -2.04
C MET A 128 -2.16 -20.27 -2.04
N THR A 129 -1.05 -20.05 -1.33
CA THR A 129 0.09 -20.97 -1.34
C THR A 129 -0.09 -22.18 -0.42
N ARG A 130 0.61 -23.25 -0.74
CA ARG A 130 0.72 -24.42 0.16
C ARG A 130 1.46 -24.08 1.46
N ASN A 131 2.42 -23.15 1.42
CA ASN A 131 3.16 -22.73 2.60
C ASN A 131 2.23 -22.06 3.61
N PHE A 132 1.35 -21.20 3.14
CA PHE A 132 0.35 -20.56 4.00
C PHE A 132 -0.62 -21.61 4.60
N LEU A 133 -1.10 -22.57 3.82
CA LEU A 133 -1.98 -23.64 4.36
C LEU A 133 -1.32 -24.44 5.47
N ARG A 134 -0.05 -24.82 5.28
CA ARG A 134 0.71 -25.54 6.33
C ARG A 134 0.88 -24.69 7.58
N LEU A 135 1.06 -23.37 7.41
CA LEU A 135 1.12 -22.42 8.51
C LEU A 135 -0.24 -22.27 9.20
N ALA A 136 -1.32 -22.14 8.43
CA ALA A 136 -2.68 -21.99 8.95
C ALA A 136 -3.11 -23.12 9.88
N LEU A 137 -2.64 -24.35 9.64
CA LEU A 137 -2.87 -25.50 10.53
C LEU A 137 -2.16 -25.38 11.89
N ARG A 138 -1.18 -24.50 12.03
CA ARG A 138 -0.39 -24.28 13.25
C ARG A 138 -0.79 -23.04 14.00
N ILE A 139 -1.55 -22.12 13.37
CA ILE A 139 -2.05 -20.90 14.00
C ILE A 139 -3.45 -21.12 14.53
N ARG A 140 -3.72 -20.56 15.71
CA ARG A 140 -5.02 -20.58 16.39
C ARG A 140 -5.40 -19.14 16.74
N PRO A 141 -5.95 -18.37 15.79
CA PRO A 141 -6.48 -17.05 16.06
C PRO A 141 -7.90 -17.15 16.61
N ASP A 142 -8.31 -16.21 17.44
CA ASP A 142 -9.72 -16.04 17.81
C ASP A 142 -10.49 -15.41 16.63
N HIS A 143 -9.86 -14.47 15.92
CA HIS A 143 -10.38 -13.83 14.71
C HIS A 143 -9.29 -13.66 13.65
N ALA A 144 -9.64 -13.84 12.37
CA ALA A 144 -8.70 -13.68 11.27
C ALA A 144 -9.23 -12.72 10.21
N ILE A 145 -8.35 -11.82 9.75
CA ILE A 145 -8.58 -10.85 8.70
C ILE A 145 -7.64 -11.18 7.52
N VAL A 146 -8.21 -11.53 6.38
CA VAL A 146 -7.46 -11.73 5.14
C VAL A 146 -7.56 -10.46 4.31
N VAL A 147 -6.46 -9.74 4.18
CA VAL A 147 -6.41 -8.46 3.46
C VAL A 147 -6.06 -8.66 2.00
N VAL A 148 -6.94 -8.21 1.10
CA VAL A 148 -6.69 -8.21 -0.34
C VAL A 148 -6.14 -6.84 -0.75
N ASN A 149 -4.83 -6.77 -0.89
CA ASN A 149 -4.07 -5.55 -1.12
C ASN A 149 -3.50 -5.41 -2.54
N ASN A 150 -3.99 -6.19 -3.47
CA ASN A 150 -3.71 -6.06 -4.91
C ASN A 150 -4.86 -6.63 -5.74
N SER A 151 -4.95 -6.19 -7.00
CA SER A 151 -5.88 -6.71 -7.99
C SER A 151 -5.65 -8.19 -8.29
N ALA A 152 -6.70 -8.88 -8.73
CA ALA A 152 -6.62 -10.24 -9.26
C ALA A 152 -5.94 -10.29 -10.64
N TRP A 153 -5.76 -9.14 -11.27
CA TRP A 153 -5.20 -9.01 -12.62
C TRP A 153 -3.91 -8.18 -12.59
N ASP A 154 -2.93 -8.57 -13.38
CA ASP A 154 -1.75 -7.73 -13.65
C ASP A 154 -2.07 -6.67 -14.73
N GLU A 155 -1.12 -5.80 -15.01
CA GLU A 155 -1.25 -4.73 -16.01
C GLU A 155 -1.38 -5.22 -17.46
N THR A 156 -1.10 -6.50 -17.70
CA THR A 156 -1.28 -7.14 -19.02
C THR A 156 -2.62 -7.87 -19.14
N GLY A 157 -3.46 -7.80 -18.09
CA GLY A 157 -4.72 -8.54 -18.03
C GLY A 157 -4.59 -10.02 -17.74
N ARG A 158 -3.42 -10.49 -17.23
CA ARG A 158 -3.23 -11.89 -16.82
C ARG A 158 -3.69 -12.07 -15.38
N PRO A 159 -4.35 -13.19 -15.06
CA PRO A 159 -4.80 -13.45 -13.70
C PRO A 159 -3.60 -13.71 -12.76
N ILE A 160 -3.59 -12.99 -11.65
CA ILE A 160 -2.64 -13.19 -10.54
C ILE A 160 -3.20 -14.22 -9.54
N PHE A 161 -4.52 -14.17 -9.31
CA PHE A 161 -5.30 -15.13 -8.54
C PHE A 161 -6.76 -15.10 -9.03
N SER A 162 -7.58 -16.07 -8.60
CA SER A 162 -9.01 -16.13 -8.91
C SER A 162 -9.81 -15.73 -7.67
N TRP A 163 -10.74 -14.80 -7.79
CA TRP A 163 -11.64 -14.41 -6.70
C TRP A 163 -12.48 -15.58 -6.19
N PRO A 164 -13.18 -16.38 -7.03
CA PRO A 164 -13.89 -17.55 -6.55
C PRO A 164 -13.00 -18.51 -5.75
N ALA A 165 -11.80 -18.82 -6.27
CA ALA A 165 -10.86 -19.69 -5.58
C ALA A 165 -10.34 -19.08 -4.26
N LEU A 166 -10.18 -17.76 -4.17
CA LEU A 166 -9.79 -17.08 -2.94
C LEU A 166 -10.89 -17.17 -1.88
N HIS A 167 -12.15 -16.96 -2.25
CA HIS A 167 -13.29 -17.11 -1.34
C HIS A 167 -13.41 -18.53 -0.80
N GLU A 168 -13.30 -19.55 -1.65
CA GLU A 168 -13.29 -20.95 -1.25
C GLU A 168 -12.11 -21.25 -0.32
N ARG A 169 -10.92 -20.74 -0.64
CA ARG A 169 -9.74 -20.86 0.19
C ARG A 169 -9.95 -20.30 1.58
N VAL A 170 -10.47 -19.08 1.69
CA VAL A 170 -10.72 -18.40 2.98
C VAL A 170 -11.76 -19.15 3.80
N ARG A 171 -12.83 -19.66 3.17
CA ARG A 171 -13.83 -20.52 3.83
C ARG A 171 -13.27 -21.83 4.34
N SER A 172 -12.26 -22.40 3.69
CA SER A 172 -11.63 -23.66 4.07
C SER A 172 -10.59 -23.55 5.19
N LEU A 173 -10.28 -22.34 5.66
CA LEU A 173 -9.31 -22.14 6.74
C LEU A 173 -9.86 -22.68 8.07
N PRO A 174 -9.02 -23.36 8.89
CA PRO A 174 -9.44 -24.02 10.11
C PRO A 174 -9.57 -23.04 11.31
N TRP A 175 -10.16 -21.88 11.08
CA TRP A 175 -10.28 -20.81 12.06
C TRP A 175 -11.74 -20.51 12.39
N PRO A 176 -12.07 -20.17 13.65
CA PRO A 176 -13.45 -20.00 14.08
C PRO A 176 -14.13 -18.79 13.43
N SER A 177 -13.36 -17.74 13.15
CA SER A 177 -13.86 -16.50 12.56
C SER A 177 -12.87 -15.98 11.54
N VAL A 178 -13.31 -15.81 10.29
CA VAL A 178 -12.48 -15.32 9.18
C VAL A 178 -13.28 -14.35 8.34
N GLU A 179 -12.70 -13.19 8.04
CA GLU A 179 -13.24 -12.24 7.09
C GLU A 179 -12.24 -11.90 5.98
N LEU A 180 -12.74 -11.67 4.77
CA LEU A 180 -11.97 -11.23 3.61
C LEU A 180 -12.17 -9.73 3.42
N CYS A 181 -11.14 -8.93 3.68
CA CYS A 181 -11.22 -7.47 3.62
C CYS A 181 -10.43 -6.92 2.42
N PRO A 182 -11.09 -6.29 1.45
CA PRO A 182 -10.38 -5.53 0.42
C PRO A 182 -9.73 -4.27 1.01
N THR A 183 -8.68 -3.76 0.35
CA THR A 183 -8.05 -2.51 0.79
C THR A 183 -8.84 -1.26 0.44
N GLY A 184 -9.88 -1.39 -0.38
CA GLY A 184 -10.73 -0.27 -0.76
C GLY A 184 -11.78 -0.61 -1.81
N PRO A 185 -12.57 0.38 -2.21
CA PRO A 185 -13.73 0.19 -3.08
C PRO A 185 -13.41 -0.41 -4.46
N ILE A 186 -12.24 -0.12 -5.03
CA ILE A 186 -11.81 -0.65 -6.34
C ILE A 186 -11.68 -2.18 -6.25
N ILE A 187 -11.00 -2.68 -5.23
CA ILE A 187 -10.80 -4.12 -5.03
C ILE A 187 -12.12 -4.80 -4.64
N ARG A 188 -12.98 -4.11 -3.90
CA ARG A 188 -14.33 -4.59 -3.56
C ARG A 188 -15.20 -4.77 -4.81
N ALA A 189 -15.20 -3.78 -5.71
CA ALA A 189 -15.95 -3.84 -6.96
C ALA A 189 -15.43 -4.95 -7.88
N GLU A 190 -14.11 -5.14 -7.96
CA GLU A 190 -13.49 -6.23 -8.71
C GLU A 190 -13.97 -7.60 -8.21
N SER A 191 -13.99 -7.81 -6.88
CA SER A 191 -14.50 -9.05 -6.29
C SER A 191 -15.98 -9.27 -6.62
N ALA A 192 -16.80 -8.23 -6.56
CA ALA A 192 -18.23 -8.34 -6.86
C ALA A 192 -18.46 -8.74 -8.32
N CYS A 193 -17.73 -8.12 -9.27
CA CYS A 193 -17.82 -8.45 -10.69
C CYS A 193 -17.39 -9.91 -10.99
N ASP A 194 -16.27 -10.35 -10.41
CA ASP A 194 -15.75 -11.71 -10.65
C ASP A 194 -16.60 -12.81 -10.00
N LEU A 195 -17.41 -12.45 -9.00
CA LEU A 195 -18.36 -13.38 -8.37
C LEU A 195 -19.74 -13.37 -9.01
N GLU A 196 -20.03 -12.42 -9.88
CA GLU A 196 -21.31 -12.36 -10.59
C GLU A 196 -21.56 -13.65 -11.41
N GLY A 197 -22.71 -14.28 -11.19
CA GLY A 197 -23.02 -15.59 -11.78
C GLY A 197 -22.27 -16.78 -11.17
N SER A 198 -21.38 -16.58 -10.20
CA SER A 198 -20.69 -17.66 -9.50
C SER A 198 -21.61 -18.32 -8.45
N ARG A 199 -21.43 -19.64 -8.24
CA ARG A 199 -22.07 -20.37 -7.13
C ARG A 199 -21.33 -20.24 -5.80
N VAL A 200 -20.20 -19.55 -5.79
CA VAL A 200 -19.35 -19.41 -4.60
C VAL A 200 -19.99 -18.38 -3.65
N THR A 201 -20.22 -18.81 -2.41
CA THR A 201 -20.69 -17.92 -1.35
C THR A 201 -19.61 -16.92 -0.99
N SER A 202 -19.94 -15.62 -1.05
CA SER A 202 -19.02 -14.57 -0.67
C SER A 202 -18.73 -14.61 0.84
N VAL A 203 -17.45 -14.46 1.18
CA VAL A 203 -16.96 -14.20 2.55
C VAL A 203 -16.37 -12.79 2.67
N LEU A 204 -16.75 -11.92 1.74
CA LEU A 204 -16.29 -10.55 1.72
C LEU A 204 -16.87 -9.79 2.93
N SER A 205 -15.99 -9.19 3.71
CA SER A 205 -16.39 -8.33 4.83
C SER A 205 -17.16 -7.11 4.37
N GLY A 206 -18.08 -6.60 5.19
CA GLY A 206 -18.74 -5.31 4.96
C GLY A 206 -17.80 -4.11 5.08
N ARG A 207 -16.59 -4.31 5.62
CA ARG A 207 -15.58 -3.26 5.80
C ARG A 207 -14.37 -3.47 4.90
N ASP A 208 -13.67 -2.38 4.59
CA ASP A 208 -12.38 -2.39 3.95
C ASP A 208 -11.24 -2.36 4.99
N TRP A 209 -10.04 -2.80 4.58
CA TRP A 209 -8.83 -2.71 5.39
C TRP A 209 -7.78 -1.88 4.65
N PRO A 210 -7.95 -0.54 4.57
CA PRO A 210 -6.99 0.33 3.90
C PRO A 210 -5.63 0.33 4.61
N PRO A 211 -4.54 0.65 3.90
CA PRO A 211 -3.24 0.84 4.51
C PRO A 211 -3.30 1.88 5.62
N VAL A 212 -2.55 1.65 6.70
CA VAL A 212 -2.28 2.67 7.71
C VAL A 212 -0.96 3.37 7.38
N LEU A 213 -0.90 4.67 7.65
CA LEU A 213 0.28 5.50 7.49
C LEU A 213 0.66 6.10 8.84
N ASP A 214 1.94 6.36 9.00
CA ASP A 214 2.41 7.21 10.09
C ASP A 214 2.18 8.67 9.69
N GLU A 215 1.11 9.26 10.17
CA GLU A 215 0.73 10.64 9.87
C GLU A 215 1.74 11.66 10.40
N THR A 216 2.51 11.28 11.43
CA THR A 216 3.53 12.14 12.04
C THR A 216 4.81 12.23 11.21
N ALA A 217 5.02 11.27 10.32
CA ALA A 217 6.17 11.25 9.42
C ALA A 217 6.08 12.30 8.31
N PHE A 218 4.90 12.90 8.07
CA PHE A 218 4.68 13.88 7.01
C PHE A 218 4.57 15.29 7.60
N MET A 219 5.52 16.14 7.25
CA MET A 219 5.47 17.55 7.61
C MET A 219 4.33 18.24 6.85
N TYR A 220 3.46 18.93 7.57
CA TYR A 220 2.42 19.77 6.95
C TYR A 220 2.98 21.18 6.72
N ALA A 221 3.38 21.46 5.50
CA ALA A 221 3.97 22.75 5.13
C ALA A 221 3.49 23.23 3.74
N PRO A 222 2.17 23.41 3.52
CA PRO A 222 1.68 23.89 2.26
C PRO A 222 2.19 25.31 2.00
N ARG A 223 2.66 25.58 0.78
CA ARG A 223 3.09 26.92 0.39
C ARG A 223 1.89 27.88 0.40
N ALA A 224 1.98 28.93 1.21
CA ALA A 224 0.86 29.85 1.44
C ALA A 224 0.45 30.60 0.16
N ARG A 225 1.43 31.02 -0.65
CA ARG A 225 1.21 31.70 -1.94
C ARG A 225 2.04 31.06 -3.03
N TRP A 226 1.50 31.05 -4.24
CA TRP A 226 2.19 30.55 -5.42
C TRP A 226 2.71 31.70 -6.27
N ASP A 227 3.69 32.44 -5.75
CA ASP A 227 4.27 33.65 -6.38
C ASP A 227 5.31 33.37 -7.47
N GLY A 228 5.46 32.12 -7.89
CA GLY A 228 6.41 31.67 -8.91
C GLY A 228 5.91 30.45 -9.63
N PRO A 229 6.79 29.75 -10.36
CA PRO A 229 6.39 28.51 -11.00
C PRO A 229 5.83 27.50 -9.99
N ILE A 230 4.71 26.91 -10.34
CA ILE A 230 4.03 25.90 -9.54
C ILE A 230 4.72 24.56 -9.79
N VAL A 231 5.20 23.93 -8.72
CA VAL A 231 5.90 22.64 -8.81
C VAL A 231 4.89 21.52 -8.68
N ILE A 232 4.65 20.81 -9.76
CA ILE A 232 3.81 19.61 -9.76
C ILE A 232 4.66 18.36 -9.77
N GLY A 233 4.19 17.28 -9.18
CA GLY A 233 4.97 16.04 -9.23
C GLY A 233 4.25 14.81 -8.74
N ARG A 234 4.98 13.72 -8.78
CA ARG A 234 4.53 12.41 -8.29
C ARG A 234 5.73 11.58 -7.83
N HIS A 235 5.47 10.60 -6.97
CA HIS A 235 6.46 9.58 -6.65
C HIS A 235 5.91 8.17 -6.84
N ALA A 236 6.69 7.34 -7.48
CA ALA A 236 6.45 5.91 -7.63
C ALA A 236 7.72 5.27 -8.18
N ARG A 237 7.93 3.97 -7.95
CA ARG A 237 8.91 3.24 -8.76
C ARG A 237 8.51 3.36 -10.23
N ASP A 238 9.49 3.58 -11.09
CA ASP A 238 9.23 3.65 -12.53
C ASP A 238 8.74 2.30 -13.05
N HIS A 239 7.60 2.33 -13.71
CA HIS A 239 6.95 1.17 -14.31
C HIS A 239 5.90 1.64 -15.31
N PRO A 240 5.77 1.05 -16.52
CA PRO A 240 4.82 1.49 -17.53
C PRO A 240 3.39 1.67 -16.99
N GLY A 241 2.89 0.73 -16.19
CA GLY A 241 1.56 0.83 -15.59
C GLY A 241 1.37 2.00 -14.61
N LYS A 242 2.43 2.73 -14.25
CA LYS A 242 2.34 3.93 -13.39
C LYS A 242 2.20 5.21 -14.19
N TRP A 243 2.24 5.16 -15.52
CA TRP A 243 2.17 6.30 -16.41
C TRP A 243 1.02 6.19 -17.39
N LEU A 244 0.50 7.31 -17.86
CA LEU A 244 -0.36 7.35 -19.02
C LEU A 244 0.40 6.79 -20.23
N GLN A 245 -0.31 6.05 -21.09
CA GLN A 245 0.29 5.35 -22.22
C GLN A 245 0.05 6.09 -23.55
N ASP A 246 -0.63 7.20 -23.52
CA ASP A 246 -0.82 8.13 -24.64
C ASP A 246 0.04 9.37 -24.40
N GLU A 247 0.80 9.78 -25.43
CA GLU A 247 1.73 10.91 -25.35
C GLU A 247 1.01 12.22 -25.06
N LYS A 248 -0.11 12.48 -25.76
CA LYS A 248 -0.89 13.70 -25.59
C LYS A 248 -1.46 13.79 -24.16
N ASP A 249 -2.03 12.71 -23.66
CA ASP A 249 -2.58 12.66 -22.30
C ASP A 249 -1.47 12.82 -21.26
N LEU A 250 -0.31 12.20 -21.48
CA LEU A 250 0.83 12.31 -20.58
C LEU A 250 1.32 13.75 -20.47
N LEU A 251 1.54 14.43 -21.61
CA LEU A 251 2.00 15.82 -21.64
C LEU A 251 0.90 16.81 -21.23
N ALA A 252 -0.36 16.46 -21.35
CA ALA A 252 -1.45 17.27 -20.79
C ALA A 252 -1.48 17.22 -19.26
N ALA A 253 -1.23 16.03 -18.66
CA ALA A 253 -1.17 15.88 -17.20
C ALA A 253 0.13 16.43 -16.59
N TYR A 254 1.25 16.36 -17.32
CA TYR A 254 2.58 16.79 -16.90
C TYR A 254 3.22 17.68 -17.97
N PRO A 255 2.77 18.92 -18.09
CA PRO A 255 3.15 19.81 -19.20
C PRO A 255 4.64 20.17 -19.18
N GLU A 256 5.27 20.18 -20.35
CA GLU A 256 6.66 20.63 -20.56
C GLU A 256 6.75 22.04 -21.18
N ASP A 257 5.62 22.53 -21.70
CA ASP A 257 5.52 23.76 -22.52
C ASP A 257 4.94 24.96 -21.72
N ASP A 258 4.58 24.79 -20.45
CA ASP A 258 4.06 25.87 -19.62
C ASP A 258 5.15 26.41 -18.66
N PRO A 259 5.67 27.63 -18.88
CA PRO A 259 6.72 28.19 -18.02
C PRO A 259 6.27 28.44 -16.59
N ARG A 260 4.96 28.43 -16.31
CA ARG A 260 4.38 28.56 -14.95
C ARG A 260 4.42 27.26 -14.18
N ILE A 261 4.68 26.12 -14.84
CA ILE A 261 4.65 24.80 -14.23
C ILE A 261 6.02 24.14 -14.34
N ARG A 262 6.52 23.62 -13.23
CA ARG A 262 7.70 22.75 -13.17
C ARG A 262 7.27 21.34 -12.78
N VAL A 263 7.79 20.34 -13.48
CA VAL A 263 7.49 18.95 -13.21
C VAL A 263 8.66 18.29 -12.47
N ARG A 264 8.39 17.73 -11.29
CA ARG A 264 9.35 16.93 -10.51
C ARG A 264 8.85 15.51 -10.38
N ILE A 265 9.71 14.56 -10.67
CA ILE A 265 9.38 13.12 -10.63
C ILE A 265 10.35 12.42 -9.69
N LEU A 266 9.84 11.71 -8.68
CA LEU A 266 10.66 10.83 -7.84
C LEU A 266 10.41 9.37 -8.19
N GLY A 267 11.48 8.66 -8.56
CA GLY A 267 11.45 7.23 -8.83
C GLY A 267 11.80 6.82 -10.25
N GLY A 268 12.22 7.79 -11.09
CA GLY A 268 12.64 7.54 -12.47
C GLY A 268 11.56 7.81 -13.51
N ALA A 269 11.97 7.93 -14.78
CA ALA A 269 11.12 8.21 -15.93
C ALA A 269 11.51 7.39 -17.18
N GLN A 270 12.15 6.22 -17.03
CA GLN A 270 12.53 5.35 -18.15
C GLN A 270 11.31 4.88 -18.95
N SER A 271 10.16 4.68 -18.26
CA SER A 271 8.90 4.34 -18.92
C SER A 271 8.36 5.49 -19.78
N VAL A 272 8.60 6.74 -19.38
CA VAL A 272 8.27 7.94 -20.17
C VAL A 272 9.21 8.08 -21.34
N GLU A 273 10.51 7.89 -21.12
CA GLU A 273 11.52 7.89 -22.19
C GLU A 273 11.22 6.83 -23.26
N ALA A 274 10.79 5.63 -22.82
CA ALA A 274 10.39 4.57 -23.76
C ALA A 274 9.14 4.93 -24.58
N LEU A 275 8.21 5.73 -24.02
CA LEU A 275 7.00 6.16 -24.70
C LEU A 275 7.26 7.33 -25.67
N LEU A 276 7.99 8.37 -25.21
CA LEU A 276 8.19 9.62 -25.95
C LEU A 276 9.47 9.65 -26.79
N GLY A 277 10.38 8.66 -26.65
CA GLY A 277 11.73 8.68 -27.21
C GLY A 277 12.69 9.62 -26.49
N ARG A 278 12.23 10.33 -25.45
CA ARG A 278 13.00 11.28 -24.64
C ARG A 278 12.36 11.50 -23.28
N VAL A 279 13.10 12.03 -22.32
CA VAL A 279 12.53 12.66 -21.13
C VAL A 279 12.27 14.15 -21.47
N PRO A 280 11.07 14.70 -21.15
CA PRO A 280 10.79 16.11 -21.39
C PRO A 280 11.81 17.05 -20.71
N SER A 281 12.32 18.05 -21.42
CA SER A 281 13.45 18.88 -20.99
C SER A 281 13.17 19.73 -19.74
N GLY A 282 11.88 20.05 -19.48
CA GLY A 282 11.45 20.79 -18.30
C GLY A 282 11.21 19.93 -17.06
N TRP A 283 11.45 18.62 -17.12
CA TRP A 283 11.21 17.71 -15.99
C TRP A 283 12.49 17.50 -15.19
N GLU A 284 12.39 17.64 -13.88
CA GLU A 284 13.41 17.21 -12.93
C GLU A 284 13.09 15.77 -12.47
N VAL A 285 13.94 14.83 -12.86
CA VAL A 285 13.75 13.40 -12.56
C VAL A 285 14.77 12.95 -11.53
N LEU A 286 14.27 12.52 -10.38
CA LEU A 286 15.04 12.02 -9.24
C LEU A 286 14.98 10.49 -9.18
N PRO A 287 16.09 9.80 -8.88
CA PRO A 287 16.10 8.36 -8.72
C PRO A 287 15.30 7.92 -7.49
N PHE A 288 14.83 6.67 -7.50
CA PHE A 288 14.12 6.07 -6.37
C PHE A 288 15.07 5.94 -5.17
N GLY A 289 14.62 6.40 -3.98
CA GLY A 289 15.38 6.27 -2.74
C GLY A 289 16.30 7.45 -2.39
N LEU A 290 16.41 8.48 -3.25
CA LEU A 290 17.11 9.72 -2.92
C LEU A 290 16.21 10.57 -1.98
N ASP A 291 16.77 11.19 -0.95
CA ASP A 291 16.21 12.22 -0.06
C ASP A 291 14.94 11.88 0.75
N GLY A 292 14.40 10.66 0.65
CA GLY A 292 13.17 10.31 1.33
C GLY A 292 11.91 10.95 0.71
N VAL A 293 10.79 10.25 0.81
CA VAL A 293 9.50 10.70 0.24
C VAL A 293 9.02 12.00 0.86
N ASN A 294 9.28 12.22 2.16
CA ASN A 294 8.79 13.41 2.88
C ASN A 294 9.43 14.68 2.35
N HIS A 295 10.76 14.72 2.24
CA HIS A 295 11.46 15.87 1.71
C HIS A 295 11.08 16.18 0.24
N TYR A 296 10.85 15.12 -0.55
CA TYR A 296 10.34 15.29 -1.91
C TYR A 296 8.94 15.93 -1.92
N LEU A 297 8.01 15.47 -1.08
CA LEU A 297 6.65 16.03 -1.02
C LEU A 297 6.66 17.49 -0.58
N GLU A 298 7.52 17.89 0.36
CA GLU A 298 7.71 19.28 0.79
C GLU A 298 8.15 20.22 -0.36
N SER A 299 8.78 19.67 -1.39
CA SER A 299 9.24 20.42 -2.55
C SER A 299 8.20 20.65 -3.63
N LEU A 300 7.00 20.09 -3.47
CA LEU A 300 5.89 20.20 -4.42
C LEU A 300 4.86 21.24 -3.97
N ASP A 301 4.10 21.75 -4.93
CA ASP A 301 2.88 22.52 -4.70
C ASP A 301 1.62 21.70 -4.97
N VAL A 302 1.70 20.76 -5.91
CA VAL A 302 0.59 19.90 -6.31
C VAL A 302 1.08 18.49 -6.56
N PHE A 303 0.38 17.51 -6.03
CA PHE A 303 0.60 16.10 -6.34
C PHE A 303 -0.33 15.66 -7.48
N VAL A 304 0.23 15.24 -8.60
CA VAL A 304 -0.51 14.77 -9.78
C VAL A 304 -0.25 13.30 -9.99
N ASN A 305 -1.30 12.46 -10.06
CA ASN A 305 -1.10 11.03 -10.21
C ASN A 305 -2.09 10.39 -11.20
N PHE A 306 -1.64 10.20 -12.42
CA PHE A 306 -2.36 9.56 -13.52
C PHE A 306 -1.66 8.26 -13.95
N PRO A 307 -1.94 7.12 -13.32
CA PRO A 307 -1.45 5.83 -13.80
C PRO A 307 -2.23 5.36 -15.03
N ALA A 308 -1.67 4.35 -15.74
CA ALA A 308 -2.30 3.77 -16.93
C ALA A 308 -3.77 3.41 -16.70
N PRO A 309 -4.67 3.69 -17.67
CA PRO A 309 -6.11 3.46 -17.50
C PRO A 309 -6.49 2.02 -17.17
N ASN A 310 -5.76 1.04 -17.71
CA ASN A 310 -5.95 -0.39 -17.52
C ASN A 310 -5.32 -0.92 -16.21
N ARG A 311 -4.61 -0.07 -15.45
CA ARG A 311 -4.02 -0.49 -14.18
C ARG A 311 -5.05 -0.41 -13.05
N HIS A 312 -5.27 -1.54 -12.42
CA HIS A 312 -6.06 -1.63 -11.19
C HIS A 312 -5.16 -1.31 -9.99
N GLU A 313 -5.11 -0.04 -9.60
CA GLU A 313 -4.41 0.36 -8.38
C GLU A 313 -5.25 -0.06 -7.17
N ALA A 314 -4.73 -0.95 -6.34
CA ALA A 314 -5.48 -1.52 -5.22
C ALA A 314 -5.91 -0.46 -4.20
N PHE A 315 -5.05 0.54 -3.95
CA PHE A 315 -5.36 1.65 -3.05
C PHE A 315 -4.77 2.98 -3.54
N GLY A 316 -3.45 3.09 -3.71
CA GLY A 316 -2.76 4.34 -4.04
C GLY A 316 -2.26 5.07 -2.79
N ARG A 317 -1.42 4.41 -2.01
CA ARG A 317 -0.82 4.95 -0.77
C ARG A 317 -0.22 6.35 -0.96
N THR A 318 0.42 6.62 -2.10
CA THR A 318 1.06 7.91 -2.43
C THR A 318 0.10 9.09 -2.43
N VAL A 319 -1.19 8.86 -2.69
CA VAL A 319 -2.26 9.87 -2.61
C VAL A 319 -2.46 10.34 -1.17
N VAL A 320 -2.52 9.39 -0.23
CA VAL A 320 -2.69 9.71 1.19
C VAL A 320 -1.43 10.38 1.74
N GLU A 321 -0.24 9.94 1.33
CA GLU A 321 1.04 10.56 1.69
C GLU A 321 1.06 12.05 1.28
N ALA A 322 0.63 12.36 0.06
CA ALA A 322 0.52 13.73 -0.42
C ALA A 322 -0.52 14.57 0.35
N ALA A 323 -1.68 14.01 0.66
CA ALA A 323 -2.70 14.68 1.46
C ALA A 323 -2.23 14.97 2.89
N LEU A 324 -1.49 14.03 3.51
CA LEU A 324 -0.86 14.21 4.82
C LEU A 324 0.24 15.28 4.80
N ALA A 325 0.97 15.41 3.70
CA ALA A 325 1.96 16.48 3.51
C ALA A 325 1.33 17.86 3.24
N GLY A 326 0.01 17.92 3.02
CA GLY A 326 -0.70 19.20 2.76
C GLY A 326 -0.66 19.62 1.29
N LEU A 327 -0.62 18.67 0.37
CA LEU A 327 -0.65 18.95 -1.06
C LEU A 327 -2.06 18.76 -1.63
N PRO A 328 -2.53 19.62 -2.55
CA PRO A 328 -3.64 19.32 -3.43
C PRO A 328 -3.29 18.08 -4.25
N VAL A 329 -4.24 17.16 -4.37
CA VAL A 329 -4.03 15.90 -5.09
C VAL A 329 -4.93 15.84 -6.31
N ILE A 330 -4.37 15.81 -7.52
CA ILE A 330 -5.12 15.73 -8.78
C ILE A 330 -5.06 14.31 -9.34
N LEU A 331 -6.23 13.74 -9.60
CA LEU A 331 -6.42 12.32 -9.92
C LEU A 331 -7.41 12.12 -11.08
N PRO A 332 -7.35 10.98 -11.79
CA PRO A 332 -8.42 10.59 -12.69
C PRO A 332 -9.68 10.17 -11.91
N TYR A 333 -10.86 10.35 -12.51
CA TYR A 333 -12.19 10.10 -11.90
C TYR A 333 -12.33 8.73 -11.23
N ARG A 334 -11.67 7.69 -11.75
CA ARG A 334 -11.77 6.33 -11.19
C ARG A 334 -11.32 6.22 -9.72
N PHE A 335 -10.51 7.15 -9.24
CA PHE A 335 -10.06 7.19 -7.85
C PHE A 335 -11.06 7.85 -6.88
N GLN A 336 -12.12 8.47 -7.41
CA GLN A 336 -13.11 9.17 -6.59
C GLN A 336 -13.81 8.23 -5.59
N ALA A 337 -14.04 6.97 -5.98
CA ALA A 337 -14.62 5.98 -5.07
C ALA A 337 -13.75 5.70 -3.84
N THR A 338 -12.41 5.78 -3.99
CA THR A 338 -11.45 5.51 -2.92
C THR A 338 -11.17 6.74 -2.07
N PHE A 339 -10.93 7.89 -2.70
CA PHE A 339 -10.41 9.08 -2.03
C PHE A 339 -11.44 10.20 -1.81
N GLY A 340 -12.67 10.05 -2.35
CA GLY A 340 -13.78 10.98 -2.06
C GLY A 340 -13.38 12.45 -2.19
N ASP A 341 -13.47 13.20 -1.09
CA ASP A 341 -13.18 14.63 -1.07
C ASP A 341 -11.69 14.98 -0.86
N LEU A 342 -10.81 13.98 -0.69
CA LEU A 342 -9.36 14.21 -0.59
C LEU A 342 -8.70 14.61 -1.91
N GLY A 343 -9.34 14.36 -3.08
CA GLY A 343 -8.75 14.61 -4.38
C GLY A 343 -9.55 15.55 -5.26
N PHE A 344 -8.88 16.18 -6.21
CA PHE A 344 -9.49 16.88 -7.34
C PHE A 344 -9.46 15.94 -8.54
N TYR A 345 -10.62 15.73 -9.20
CA TYR A 345 -10.75 14.72 -10.23
C TYR A 345 -11.01 15.37 -11.59
N CYS A 346 -10.16 15.05 -12.55
CA CYS A 346 -10.30 15.54 -13.92
C CYS A 346 -9.77 14.51 -14.92
N ARG A 347 -9.88 14.85 -16.20
CA ARG A 347 -9.13 14.22 -17.28
C ARG A 347 -7.74 14.84 -17.36
N PRO A 348 -6.76 14.22 -18.07
CA PRO A 348 -5.40 14.76 -18.19
C PRO A 348 -5.37 16.22 -18.65
N GLU A 349 -6.19 16.58 -19.64
CA GLU A 349 -6.29 17.96 -20.18
C GLU A 349 -6.84 18.98 -19.18
N GLY A 350 -7.54 18.55 -18.14
CA GLY A 350 -8.10 19.42 -17.10
C GLY A 350 -7.13 19.74 -15.97
N VAL A 351 -5.93 19.19 -15.96
CA VAL A 351 -4.95 19.40 -14.86
C VAL A 351 -4.58 20.88 -14.74
N ARG A 352 -4.29 21.56 -15.85
CA ARG A 352 -3.96 22.99 -15.85
C ARG A 352 -5.09 23.85 -15.29
N ASP A 353 -6.33 23.59 -15.69
CA ASP A 353 -7.50 24.32 -15.21
C ASP A 353 -7.69 24.20 -13.69
N VAL A 354 -7.45 22.98 -13.14
CA VAL A 354 -7.50 22.76 -11.69
C VAL A 354 -6.40 23.53 -11.00
N ILE A 355 -5.18 23.54 -11.53
CA ILE A 355 -4.04 24.28 -10.98
C ILE A 355 -4.34 25.80 -10.99
N ASP A 356 -4.84 26.34 -12.10
CA ASP A 356 -5.16 27.78 -12.22
C ASP A 356 -6.22 28.23 -11.21
N ARG A 357 -7.26 27.41 -11.00
CA ARG A 357 -8.30 27.68 -9.99
C ARG A 357 -7.79 27.57 -8.56
N LEU A 358 -6.90 26.60 -8.28
CA LEU A 358 -6.23 26.48 -6.98
C LEU A 358 -5.31 27.69 -6.69
N ALA A 359 -4.67 28.24 -7.73
CA ALA A 359 -3.82 29.40 -7.63
C ALA A 359 -4.60 30.71 -7.41
N ALA A 360 -5.87 30.75 -7.85
CA ALA A 360 -6.71 31.94 -7.75
C ALA A 360 -7.29 32.19 -6.34
N ASP A 361 -7.27 31.17 -5.44
CA ASP A 361 -7.84 31.28 -4.09
C ASP A 361 -6.93 30.60 -3.06
N ASP A 362 -5.96 31.35 -2.58
CA ASP A 362 -4.98 30.90 -1.57
C ASP A 362 -5.66 30.51 -0.25
N GLU A 363 -6.62 31.31 0.22
CA GLU A 363 -7.30 31.08 1.50
C GLU A 363 -8.16 29.80 1.44
N GLY A 364 -9.00 29.67 0.42
CA GLY A 364 -9.82 28.49 0.21
C GLY A 364 -8.98 27.24 0.04
N ARG A 365 -7.86 27.32 -0.72
CA ARG A 365 -6.90 26.24 -0.89
C ARG A 365 -6.32 25.78 0.44
N LEU A 366 -5.76 26.67 1.25
CA LEU A 366 -5.15 26.33 2.54
C LEU A 366 -6.16 25.74 3.52
N ALA A 367 -7.35 26.30 3.60
CA ALA A 367 -8.41 25.76 4.45
C ALA A 367 -8.84 24.34 4.01
N HIS A 368 -8.93 24.10 2.68
CA HIS A 368 -9.23 22.77 2.14
C HIS A 368 -8.11 21.76 2.46
N LEU A 369 -6.85 22.14 2.31
CA LEU A 369 -5.71 21.25 2.59
C LEU A 369 -5.64 20.87 4.08
N ALA A 370 -5.92 21.81 4.98
CA ALA A 370 -6.01 21.51 6.42
C ALA A 370 -7.11 20.48 6.72
N ALA A 371 -8.28 20.65 6.11
CA ALA A 371 -9.38 19.71 6.25
C ALA A 371 -9.07 18.33 5.64
N CYS A 372 -8.41 18.29 4.47
CA CYS A 372 -7.95 17.04 3.84
C CYS A 372 -6.94 16.29 4.72
N ARG A 373 -5.96 17.00 5.31
CA ARG A 373 -5.01 16.39 6.25
C ARG A 373 -5.71 15.79 7.46
N ALA A 374 -6.63 16.53 8.08
CA ALA A 374 -7.39 16.05 9.22
C ALA A 374 -8.18 14.77 8.87
N LEU A 375 -8.87 14.78 7.73
CA LEU A 375 -9.63 13.63 7.24
C LEU A 375 -8.72 12.44 6.89
N ALA A 376 -7.58 12.67 6.24
CA ALA A 376 -6.59 11.63 5.94
C ALA A 376 -6.01 11.00 7.22
N THR A 377 -5.71 11.83 8.23
CA THR A 377 -5.26 11.38 9.56
C THR A 377 -6.34 10.54 10.25
N GLU A 378 -7.59 11.00 10.24
CA GLU A 378 -8.71 10.26 10.85
C GLU A 378 -8.89 8.87 10.21
N LEU A 379 -8.83 8.78 8.88
CA LEU A 379 -9.16 7.56 8.15
C LEU A 379 -7.99 6.60 7.97
N TYR A 380 -6.78 7.13 7.83
CA TYR A 380 -5.60 6.36 7.43
C TYR A 380 -4.41 6.48 8.39
N GLY A 381 -4.46 7.38 9.36
CA GLY A 381 -3.44 7.52 10.41
C GLY A 381 -3.44 6.36 11.40
N ARG A 382 -2.39 6.28 12.22
CA ARG A 382 -2.22 5.23 13.25
C ARG A 382 -3.43 5.05 14.17
N PRO A 383 -4.12 6.12 14.66
CA PRO A 383 -5.29 5.94 15.52
C PRO A 383 -6.46 5.22 14.82
N SER A 384 -6.57 5.31 13.49
CA SER A 384 -7.62 4.63 12.73
C SER A 384 -7.55 3.12 12.82
N LEU A 385 -6.33 2.57 12.92
CA LEU A 385 -6.10 1.12 12.94
C LEU A 385 -6.69 0.47 14.20
N VAL A 386 -6.43 1.06 15.37
CA VAL A 386 -6.92 0.55 16.64
C VAL A 386 -8.45 0.61 16.69
N ARG A 387 -9.06 1.72 16.23
CA ARG A 387 -10.51 1.82 16.11
C ARG A 387 -11.12 0.77 15.19
N ARG A 388 -10.49 0.51 14.04
CA ARG A 388 -10.93 -0.56 13.10
C ARG A 388 -10.92 -1.94 13.75
N LEU A 389 -9.92 -2.22 14.58
CA LEU A 389 -9.81 -3.48 15.28
C LEU A 389 -10.90 -3.64 16.36
N GLN A 390 -11.13 -2.60 17.16
CA GLN A 390 -12.04 -2.63 18.31
C GLN A 390 -13.51 -2.60 17.91
N ASN A 391 -13.90 -1.75 16.97
CA ASN A 391 -15.30 -1.44 16.70
C ASN A 391 -15.89 -2.21 15.53
N GLY A 392 -15.07 -2.90 14.72
CA GLY A 392 -15.54 -3.54 13.49
C GLY A 392 -16.17 -2.56 12.47
N GLU A 393 -15.93 -1.25 12.64
CA GLU A 393 -16.60 -0.21 11.86
C GLU A 393 -16.29 -0.34 10.36
N ALA A 394 -17.32 -0.19 9.54
CA ALA A 394 -17.15 -0.02 8.10
C ALA A 394 -16.28 1.22 7.83
N THR A 395 -15.34 1.10 6.89
CA THR A 395 -14.50 2.23 6.53
C THR A 395 -15.35 3.34 5.94
N LYS A 396 -15.37 4.50 6.59
CA LYS A 396 -16.10 5.67 6.10
C LYS A 396 -15.47 6.15 4.79
N ARG A 397 -16.30 6.59 3.86
CA ARG A 397 -15.80 7.30 2.68
C ARG A 397 -15.23 8.64 3.10
N PRO A 398 -14.12 9.10 2.47
CA PRO A 398 -13.57 10.41 2.75
C PRO A 398 -14.55 11.52 2.32
N HIS A 399 -15.21 12.14 3.27
CA HIS A 399 -16.12 13.26 3.04
C HIS A 399 -15.77 14.43 3.96
N LEU A 400 -15.63 15.59 3.36
CA LEU A 400 -15.49 16.87 4.07
C LEU A 400 -16.86 17.42 4.46
N ASP A 401 -16.85 18.48 5.26
CA ASP A 401 -18.05 19.25 5.56
C ASP A 401 -18.66 19.89 4.29
N PRO A 402 -19.93 20.33 4.33
CA PRO A 402 -20.62 20.86 3.15
C PRO A 402 -19.96 22.10 2.55
N GLU A 403 -19.37 22.98 3.36
CA GLU A 403 -18.69 24.19 2.89
C GLU A 403 -17.44 23.85 2.07
N ARG A 404 -16.59 22.97 2.60
CA ARG A 404 -15.38 22.51 1.88
C ARG A 404 -15.72 21.73 0.62
N ARG A 405 -16.80 20.96 0.62
CA ARG A 405 -17.29 20.27 -0.60
C ARG A 405 -17.78 21.26 -1.63
N ALA A 406 -18.48 22.33 -1.25
CA ALA A 406 -18.95 23.36 -2.16
C ALA A 406 -17.76 24.11 -2.78
N TRP A 407 -16.77 24.51 -1.98
CA TRP A 407 -15.55 25.14 -2.48
C TRP A 407 -14.82 24.23 -3.48
N ARG A 408 -14.58 22.96 -3.12
CA ARG A 408 -13.93 21.97 -3.99
C ARG A 408 -14.68 21.77 -5.31
N ALA A 409 -16.02 21.78 -5.29
CA ALA A 409 -16.83 21.64 -6.50
C ALA A 409 -16.62 22.81 -7.47
N GLY A 410 -16.36 24.02 -6.97
CA GLY A 410 -15.98 25.19 -7.76
C GLY A 410 -14.61 25.08 -8.43
N ILE A 411 -13.69 24.32 -7.83
CA ILE A 411 -12.35 24.07 -8.39
C ILE A 411 -12.39 23.03 -9.52
N LEU A 412 -13.33 22.07 -9.49
CA LEU A 412 -13.39 21.02 -10.50
C LEU A 412 -13.82 21.56 -11.87
N PRO A 413 -13.24 21.05 -12.98
CA PRO A 413 -13.70 21.38 -14.31
C PRO A 413 -15.17 21.00 -14.46
N GLN A 414 -15.94 21.83 -15.17
CA GLN A 414 -17.29 21.44 -15.57
C GLN A 414 -17.21 20.21 -16.50
N ARG A 415 -18.02 19.18 -16.23
CA ARG A 415 -18.01 17.92 -16.97
C ARG A 415 -18.47 18.11 -18.40
#